data_d9ba8dfab7a047f7932890f30df58b2b
#
_entry.id   d9ba8dfab7a047f7932890f30df58b2b
#
_cell.length_a   1.000
_cell.length_b   1.000
_cell.length_c   1.000
_cell.angle_alpha   90.00
_cell.angle_beta   90.00
_cell.angle_gamma   90.00
#
_symmetry.space_group_name_H-M   'P 1'
#
loop_
_entity.id
_entity.type
_entity.pdbx_description
1 polymer ?
#
loop_
_entity_poly.entity_id
_entity_poly.type
_entity_poly.pdbx_seq_one_letter_code
_entity_poly.pdbx_strand_id
1 'polypeptide(L)'
;RDVKDYFLKLARRATSTLEKVGYVPSPDGAVASNIIWCKSLTDWIKQYNTWINTPGETTDVISTIFFDYEIAFGESAIEEAITEIIYKNAKTNKLFFDYLGNDALKKPPPLGFFRQFLVEEGGENKDTFDIKSRALTPLIDAGRLLVLSQDIKGVNSTYMRFKQLAVADSRNSELFLNCAEAFLTLSEFRTVEGLKNDSNGQFINLEELSKTDKVKLKNCFIPIKEVQELIKNRFKLTYFS
;
A
#
# COMPACT_ATOMS: atom_id res chain seq x y z
N ARG A 1 -13.56 -21.23 22.78
CA ARG A 1 -14.82 -20.60 22.24
C ARG A 1 -15.07 -19.28 22.94
N ASP A 2 -15.08 -19.26 24.25
CA ASP A 2 -15.41 -18.07 25.05
C ASP A 2 -14.45 -16.88 24.83
N VAL A 3 -13.15 -17.14 24.70
CA VAL A 3 -12.14 -16.09 24.43
C VAL A 3 -12.35 -15.43 23.08
N LYS A 4 -12.61 -16.20 22.02
CA LYS A 4 -12.87 -15.67 20.69
C LYS A 4 -14.17 -14.85 20.67
N ASP A 5 -15.22 -15.33 21.33
CA ASP A 5 -16.50 -14.63 21.44
C ASP A 5 -16.35 -13.30 22.20
N TYR A 6 -15.50 -13.26 23.24
CA TYR A 6 -15.16 -12.02 23.94
C TYR A 6 -14.51 -10.99 23.01
N PHE A 7 -13.45 -11.38 22.30
CA PHE A 7 -12.74 -10.47 21.40
C PHE A 7 -13.61 -10.02 20.23
N LEU A 8 -14.48 -10.87 19.68
CA LEU A 8 -15.42 -10.47 18.63
C LEU A 8 -16.46 -9.45 19.13
N LYS A 9 -16.93 -9.58 20.38
CA LYS A 9 -17.82 -8.58 20.97
C LYS A 9 -17.10 -7.23 21.15
N LEU A 10 -15.85 -7.26 21.62
CA LEU A 10 -15.01 -6.06 21.75
C LEU A 10 -14.77 -5.40 20.38
N ALA A 11 -14.38 -6.18 19.38
CA ALA A 11 -14.14 -5.70 18.02
C ALA A 11 -15.40 -5.07 17.39
N ARG A 12 -16.57 -5.68 17.55
CA ARG A 12 -17.84 -5.10 17.07
C ARG A 12 -18.14 -3.74 17.71
N ARG A 13 -17.88 -3.60 19.02
CA ARG A 13 -18.06 -2.32 19.71
C ARG A 13 -17.08 -1.26 19.20
N ALA A 14 -15.81 -1.63 19.05
CA ALA A 14 -14.78 -0.74 18.52
C ALA A 14 -15.13 -0.29 17.08
N THR A 15 -15.43 -1.23 16.18
CA THR A 15 -15.83 -0.94 14.79
C THR A 15 -17.05 -0.01 14.76
N SER A 16 -18.12 -0.33 15.51
CA SER A 16 -19.32 0.51 15.57
C SER A 16 -19.04 1.91 16.13
N THR A 17 -18.09 2.04 17.05
CA THR A 17 -17.68 3.36 17.57
C THR A 17 -16.92 4.16 16.52
N LEU A 18 -16.02 3.53 15.80
CA LEU A 18 -15.28 4.16 14.70
C LEU A 18 -16.22 4.62 13.58
N GLU A 19 -17.23 3.81 13.21
CA GLU A 19 -18.27 4.20 12.24
C GLU A 19 -19.03 5.46 12.68
N LYS A 20 -19.40 5.56 13.97
CA LYS A 20 -20.09 6.74 14.52
C LYS A 20 -19.28 8.03 14.47
N VAL A 21 -17.95 7.94 14.45
CA VAL A 21 -17.05 9.10 14.32
C VAL A 21 -16.56 9.31 12.89
N GLY A 22 -17.17 8.62 11.90
CA GLY A 22 -16.99 8.89 10.49
C GLY A 22 -15.99 7.96 9.75
N TYR A 23 -15.45 6.93 10.42
CA TYR A 23 -14.62 5.95 9.71
C TYR A 23 -15.50 4.96 8.93
N VAL A 24 -15.21 4.78 7.65
CA VAL A 24 -15.91 3.84 6.78
C VAL A 24 -15.23 2.48 6.86
N PRO A 25 -16.00 1.38 7.12
CA PRO A 25 -15.44 0.03 7.09
C PRO A 25 -14.81 -0.31 5.73
N SER A 26 -13.76 -1.15 5.75
CA SER A 26 -13.16 -1.65 4.52
C SER A 26 -14.19 -2.42 3.68
N PRO A 27 -14.37 -2.06 2.40
CA PRO A 27 -15.31 -2.76 1.51
C PRO A 27 -14.93 -4.23 1.30
N ASP A 28 -13.64 -4.57 1.44
CA ASP A 28 -13.11 -5.93 1.29
C ASP A 28 -13.30 -6.77 2.57
N GLY A 29 -13.97 -6.25 3.57
CA GLY A 29 -14.23 -6.95 4.83
C GLY A 29 -13.00 -7.14 5.73
N ALA A 30 -11.91 -6.39 5.47
CA ALA A 30 -10.74 -6.36 6.36
C ALA A 30 -11.02 -5.47 7.59
N VAL A 31 -11.92 -5.95 8.44
CA VAL A 31 -12.37 -5.26 9.67
C VAL A 31 -12.23 -6.19 10.87
N ALA A 32 -11.88 -5.64 12.03
CA ALA A 32 -11.64 -6.42 13.25
C ALA A 32 -12.87 -7.23 13.71
N SER A 33 -14.10 -6.79 13.38
CA SER A 33 -15.35 -7.49 13.70
C SER A 33 -15.63 -8.70 12.80
N ASN A 34 -14.89 -8.89 11.71
CA ASN A 34 -15.01 -10.06 10.85
C ASN A 34 -14.33 -11.28 11.52
N ILE A 35 -15.11 -12.35 11.70
CA ILE A 35 -14.66 -13.58 12.39
C ILE A 35 -13.42 -14.24 11.77
N ILE A 36 -13.20 -14.07 10.47
CA ILE A 36 -12.03 -14.65 9.78
C ILE A 36 -10.72 -13.99 10.20
N TRP A 37 -10.75 -12.75 10.67
CA TRP A 37 -9.59 -12.01 11.15
C TRP A 37 -9.37 -12.09 12.67
N CYS A 38 -10.36 -12.62 13.41
CA CYS A 38 -10.21 -12.88 14.85
C CYS A 38 -9.47 -14.19 15.06
N LYS A 39 -8.15 -14.14 15.04
CA LYS A 39 -7.25 -15.29 15.12
C LYS A 39 -6.36 -15.25 16.37
N SER A 40 -5.92 -16.42 16.85
CA SER A 40 -4.83 -16.51 17.82
C SER A 40 -3.49 -16.11 17.16
N LEU A 41 -2.48 -15.75 17.97
CA LEU A 41 -1.13 -15.50 17.46
C LEU A 41 -0.60 -16.70 16.65
N THR A 42 -0.82 -17.91 17.14
CA THR A 42 -0.42 -19.14 16.43
C THR A 42 -1.09 -19.24 15.05
N ASP A 43 -2.37 -18.89 14.93
CA ASP A 43 -3.08 -18.94 13.65
C ASP A 43 -2.65 -17.80 12.71
N TRP A 44 -2.32 -16.63 13.25
CA TRP A 44 -1.71 -15.56 12.47
C TRP A 44 -0.34 -15.96 11.93
N ILE A 45 0.53 -16.55 12.76
CA ILE A 45 1.84 -17.08 12.31
C ILE A 45 1.67 -18.10 11.18
N LYS A 46 0.73 -19.03 11.29
CA LYS A 46 0.42 -20.00 10.23
C LYS A 46 -0.06 -19.29 8.95
N GLN A 47 -0.91 -18.28 9.09
CA GLN A 47 -1.44 -17.53 7.96
C GLN A 47 -0.33 -16.78 7.20
N TYR A 48 0.56 -16.06 7.91
CA TYR A 48 1.71 -15.40 7.29
C TYR A 48 2.67 -16.40 6.62
N ASN A 49 2.93 -17.53 7.27
CA ASN A 49 3.74 -18.60 6.66
C ASN A 49 3.11 -19.10 5.35
N THR A 50 1.80 -19.27 5.32
CA THR A 50 1.09 -19.70 4.09
C THR A 50 1.23 -18.64 3.01
N TRP A 51 0.95 -17.36 3.30
CA TRP A 51 1.06 -16.28 2.32
C TRP A 51 2.46 -16.12 1.75
N ILE A 52 3.50 -16.29 2.58
CA ILE A 52 4.89 -16.16 2.13
C ILE A 52 5.34 -17.37 1.32
N ASN A 53 4.98 -18.60 1.73
CA ASN A 53 5.48 -19.82 1.10
C ASN A 53 4.67 -20.30 -0.10
N THR A 54 3.40 -19.90 -0.21
CA THR A 54 2.51 -20.22 -1.33
C THR A 54 1.87 -18.97 -1.93
N PRO A 55 2.66 -18.01 -2.40
CA PRO A 55 2.12 -16.79 -3.00
C PRO A 55 1.37 -17.11 -4.30
N GLY A 56 0.22 -16.48 -4.51
CA GLY A 56 -0.59 -16.60 -5.73
C GLY A 56 -1.77 -17.56 -5.63
N GLU A 57 -1.71 -18.64 -4.87
CA GLU A 57 -2.83 -19.58 -4.73
C GLU A 57 -3.83 -19.16 -3.63
N THR A 58 -3.31 -18.53 -2.57
CA THR A 58 -4.11 -18.09 -1.41
C THR A 58 -3.91 -16.63 -1.08
N THR A 59 -3.15 -15.93 -1.92
CA THR A 59 -2.69 -14.58 -1.69
C THR A 59 -3.47 -13.64 -2.59
N ASP A 60 -4.70 -13.35 -2.23
CA ASP A 60 -5.48 -12.28 -2.85
C ASP A 60 -4.85 -10.91 -2.53
N VAL A 61 -5.24 -9.88 -3.28
CA VAL A 61 -4.87 -8.47 -3.05
C VAL A 61 -4.97 -8.08 -1.57
N ILE A 62 -5.93 -8.68 -0.84
CA ILE A 62 -6.13 -8.51 0.60
C ILE A 62 -4.88 -8.91 1.41
N SER A 63 -4.15 -9.97 1.01
CA SER A 63 -2.99 -10.40 1.80
C SER A 63 -1.85 -9.40 1.79
N THR A 64 -1.68 -8.62 0.72
CA THR A 64 -0.60 -7.64 0.63
C THR A 64 -0.77 -6.51 1.64
N ILE A 65 -2.00 -6.12 1.98
CA ILE A 65 -2.28 -5.10 3.00
C ILE A 65 -1.90 -5.58 4.42
N PHE A 66 -1.96 -6.88 4.70
CA PHE A 66 -1.58 -7.43 6.00
C PHE A 66 -0.07 -7.42 6.27
N PHE A 67 0.77 -7.06 5.30
CA PHE A 67 2.17 -6.74 5.53
C PHE A 67 2.38 -5.29 6.01
N ASP A 68 1.29 -4.49 6.09
CA ASP A 68 1.21 -3.20 6.75
C ASP A 68 0.35 -3.34 8.00
N TYR A 69 0.98 -3.52 9.14
CA TYR A 69 0.30 -3.70 10.43
C TYR A 69 0.98 -2.88 11.52
N GLU A 70 0.18 -2.49 12.49
CA GLU A 70 0.59 -1.77 13.68
C GLU A 70 -0.36 -2.14 14.82
N ILE A 71 0.16 -2.29 16.02
CA ILE A 71 -0.70 -2.50 17.19
C ILE A 71 -1.35 -1.19 17.60
N ALA A 72 -2.67 -1.12 17.46
CA ALA A 72 -3.45 0.00 17.96
C ALA A 72 -3.59 -0.04 19.49
N PHE A 73 -3.70 -1.23 20.08
CA PHE A 73 -3.82 -1.46 21.51
C PHE A 73 -3.54 -2.93 21.85
N GLY A 74 -2.74 -3.19 22.88
CA GLY A 74 -2.44 -4.55 23.37
C GLY A 74 -0.96 -4.80 23.60
N GLU A 75 -0.56 -6.08 23.54
CA GLU A 75 0.79 -6.56 23.83
C GLU A 75 1.72 -6.40 22.62
N SER A 76 2.77 -5.61 22.74
CA SER A 76 3.77 -5.41 21.66
C SER A 76 4.48 -6.71 21.24
N ALA A 77 4.58 -7.68 22.15
CA ALA A 77 5.16 -8.98 21.85
C ALA A 77 4.42 -9.73 20.71
N ILE A 78 3.14 -9.41 20.44
CA ILE A 78 2.39 -9.97 19.31
C ILE A 78 2.94 -9.43 18.00
N GLU A 79 3.16 -8.11 17.91
CA GLU A 79 3.73 -7.46 16.74
C GLU A 79 5.16 -7.93 16.48
N GLU A 80 5.98 -8.01 17.53
CA GLU A 80 7.35 -8.49 17.45
C GLU A 80 7.41 -9.92 16.88
N ALA A 81 6.56 -10.83 17.39
CA ALA A 81 6.50 -12.21 16.93
C ALA A 81 6.06 -12.32 15.44
N ILE A 82 5.08 -11.53 15.02
CA ILE A 82 4.62 -11.48 13.63
C ILE A 82 5.74 -10.92 12.74
N THR A 83 6.37 -9.83 13.16
CA THR A 83 7.48 -9.18 12.43
C THR A 83 8.62 -10.16 12.22
N GLU A 84 9.05 -10.85 13.28
CA GLU A 84 10.14 -11.84 13.19
C GLU A 84 9.84 -12.93 12.15
N ILE A 85 8.63 -13.50 12.19
CA ILE A 85 8.22 -14.55 11.25
C ILE A 85 8.18 -14.05 9.81
N ILE A 86 7.62 -12.86 9.57
CA ILE A 86 7.55 -12.27 8.22
C ILE A 86 8.95 -12.12 7.65
N TYR A 87 9.83 -11.39 8.34
CA TYR A 87 11.15 -11.07 7.83
C TYR A 87 12.06 -12.30 7.71
N LYS A 88 11.98 -13.24 8.67
CA LYS A 88 12.71 -14.50 8.61
C LYS A 88 12.35 -15.33 7.37
N ASN A 89 11.06 -15.47 7.07
CA ASN A 89 10.60 -16.31 5.97
C ASN A 89 10.67 -15.59 4.61
N ALA A 90 10.43 -14.29 4.56
CA ALA A 90 10.55 -13.50 3.33
C ALA A 90 11.99 -13.46 2.81
N LYS A 91 12.97 -13.31 3.69
CA LYS A 91 14.40 -13.08 3.34
C LYS A 91 14.96 -14.09 2.34
N THR A 92 14.53 -15.35 2.38
CA THR A 92 15.02 -16.43 1.52
C THR A 92 14.02 -16.84 0.44
N ASN A 93 12.86 -16.22 0.39
CA ASN A 93 11.78 -16.63 -0.51
C ASN A 93 11.70 -15.70 -1.75
N LYS A 94 12.44 -16.11 -2.79
CA LYS A 94 12.44 -15.39 -4.07
C LYS A 94 11.03 -15.32 -4.69
N LEU A 95 10.28 -16.43 -4.65
CA LEU A 95 8.94 -16.51 -5.25
C LEU A 95 7.97 -15.51 -4.61
N PHE A 96 8.07 -15.30 -3.31
CA PHE A 96 7.28 -14.29 -2.60
C PHE A 96 7.59 -12.86 -3.09
N PHE A 97 8.87 -12.52 -3.25
CA PHE A 97 9.27 -11.21 -3.77
C PHE A 97 8.93 -11.03 -5.25
N ASP A 98 9.04 -12.09 -6.06
CA ASP A 98 8.60 -12.06 -7.46
C ASP A 98 7.08 -11.79 -7.55
N TYR A 99 6.29 -12.41 -6.67
CA TYR A 99 4.85 -12.18 -6.58
C TYR A 99 4.52 -10.75 -6.19
N LEU A 100 5.09 -10.24 -5.09
CA LEU A 100 4.88 -8.86 -4.65
C LEU A 100 5.37 -7.85 -5.69
N GLY A 101 6.47 -8.13 -6.36
CA GLY A 101 7.02 -7.28 -7.40
C GLY A 101 6.11 -7.20 -8.62
N ASN A 102 5.60 -8.34 -9.08
CA ASN A 102 4.62 -8.37 -10.18
C ASN A 102 3.33 -7.64 -9.80
N ASP A 103 2.87 -7.79 -8.55
CA ASP A 103 1.68 -7.07 -8.07
C ASP A 103 1.90 -5.54 -8.07
N ALA A 104 3.05 -5.08 -7.58
CA ALA A 104 3.42 -3.65 -7.61
C ALA A 104 3.54 -3.07 -9.02
N LEU A 105 3.79 -3.92 -10.04
CA LEU A 105 3.90 -3.53 -11.44
C LEU A 105 2.60 -3.66 -12.25
N LYS A 106 1.54 -4.23 -11.68
CA LYS A 106 0.23 -4.40 -12.38
C LYS A 106 -0.36 -3.08 -12.87
N LYS A 107 -0.08 -1.99 -12.17
CA LYS A 107 -0.56 -0.66 -12.54
C LYS A 107 0.53 0.07 -13.32
N PRO A 108 0.27 0.38 -14.60
CA PRO A 108 1.24 1.12 -15.42
C PRO A 108 1.45 2.53 -14.86
N PRO A 109 2.59 3.16 -15.18
CA PRO A 109 2.83 4.56 -14.84
C PRO A 109 1.66 5.45 -15.27
N PRO A 110 1.32 6.51 -14.51
CA PRO A 110 0.09 7.29 -14.70
C PRO A 110 0.07 8.20 -15.94
N LEU A 111 1.12 8.18 -16.76
CA LEU A 111 1.19 8.92 -18.03
C LEU A 111 1.16 7.96 -19.22
N GLY A 112 0.28 8.23 -20.18
CA GLY A 112 0.26 7.57 -21.47
C GLY A 112 1.44 7.96 -22.39
N PHE A 113 1.44 7.41 -23.60
CA PHE A 113 2.54 7.49 -24.56
C PHE A 113 3.00 8.94 -24.90
N PHE A 114 2.04 9.89 -24.89
CA PHE A 114 2.32 11.31 -25.17
C PHE A 114 2.43 12.16 -23.88
N ARG A 115 2.75 11.58 -22.72
CA ARG A 115 2.77 12.25 -21.42
C ARG A 115 1.42 12.89 -21.04
N GLN A 116 0.33 12.34 -21.56
CA GLN A 116 -1.04 12.71 -21.17
C GLN A 116 -1.41 11.97 -19.89
N PHE A 117 -2.25 12.60 -19.06
CA PHE A 117 -2.85 11.91 -17.93
C PHE A 117 -3.73 10.76 -18.44
N LEU A 118 -3.59 9.59 -17.82
CA LEU A 118 -4.52 8.49 -18.05
C LEU A 118 -5.76 8.73 -17.19
N VAL A 119 -6.83 9.18 -17.82
CA VAL A 119 -8.12 9.43 -17.16
C VAL A 119 -9.03 8.21 -17.25
N GLU A 120 -10.09 8.20 -16.45
CA GLU A 120 -11.12 7.16 -16.51
C GLU A 120 -11.97 7.33 -17.78
N GLU A 121 -12.19 6.23 -18.51
CA GLU A 121 -12.85 6.26 -19.82
C GLU A 121 -14.38 6.18 -19.73
N GLY A 122 -14.93 5.83 -18.56
CA GLY A 122 -16.37 5.64 -18.40
C GLY A 122 -16.84 5.68 -16.95
N GLY A 123 -18.15 5.54 -16.75
CA GLY A 123 -18.81 5.57 -15.45
C GLY A 123 -18.96 6.99 -14.90
N GLU A 124 -19.29 7.09 -13.60
CA GLU A 124 -19.51 8.36 -12.90
C GLU A 124 -18.24 9.23 -12.81
N ASN A 125 -17.05 8.61 -12.88
CA ASN A 125 -15.76 9.28 -12.76
C ASN A 125 -15.08 9.50 -14.13
N LYS A 126 -15.85 9.48 -15.22
CA LYS A 126 -15.32 9.71 -16.56
C LYS A 126 -14.57 11.04 -16.63
N ASP A 127 -13.45 11.05 -17.37
CA ASP A 127 -12.57 12.20 -17.61
C ASP A 127 -11.83 12.70 -16.34
N THR A 128 -11.93 11.99 -15.19
CA THR A 128 -11.16 12.28 -13.99
C THR A 128 -9.90 11.41 -13.89
N PHE A 129 -8.93 11.86 -13.08
CA PHE A 129 -7.71 11.12 -12.80
C PHE A 129 -7.80 10.41 -11.45
N ASP A 130 -7.74 9.07 -11.45
CA ASP A 130 -7.67 8.26 -10.22
C ASP A 130 -6.27 8.35 -9.58
N ILE A 131 -6.08 9.33 -8.70
CA ILE A 131 -4.80 9.56 -8.01
C ILE A 131 -4.44 8.43 -7.05
N LYS A 132 -5.44 7.78 -6.44
CA LYS A 132 -5.21 6.66 -5.52
C LYS A 132 -4.64 5.47 -6.28
N SER A 133 -5.34 4.98 -7.28
CA SER A 133 -4.97 3.75 -7.97
C SER A 133 -3.77 3.93 -8.90
N ARG A 134 -3.65 5.10 -9.55
CA ARG A 134 -2.63 5.33 -10.57
C ARG A 134 -1.33 5.93 -10.06
N ALA A 135 -1.34 6.55 -8.87
CA ALA A 135 -0.16 7.23 -8.35
C ALA A 135 0.21 6.83 -6.92
N LEU A 136 -0.72 6.91 -5.96
CA LEU A 136 -0.41 6.60 -4.55
C LEU A 136 -0.16 5.09 -4.34
N THR A 137 -1.03 4.22 -4.86
CA THR A 137 -0.90 2.77 -4.70
C THR A 137 0.44 2.23 -5.23
N PRO A 138 0.92 2.61 -6.43
CA PRO A 138 2.25 2.20 -6.89
C PRO A 138 3.40 2.57 -5.96
N LEU A 139 3.35 3.76 -5.32
CA LEU A 139 4.35 4.15 -4.33
C LEU A 139 4.22 3.35 -3.02
N ILE A 140 3.00 3.09 -2.57
CA ILE A 140 2.74 2.29 -1.36
C ILE A 140 3.28 0.88 -1.53
N ASP A 141 2.96 0.23 -2.65
CA ASP A 141 3.37 -1.14 -2.94
C ASP A 141 4.88 -1.23 -3.15
N ALA A 142 5.47 -0.27 -3.87
CA ALA A 142 6.92 -0.18 -4.04
C ALA A 142 7.65 -0.01 -2.69
N GLY A 143 7.20 0.91 -1.86
CA GLY A 143 7.78 1.15 -0.54
C GLY A 143 7.71 -0.08 0.36
N ARG A 144 6.57 -0.78 0.37
CA ARG A 144 6.36 -2.02 1.14
C ARG A 144 7.31 -3.13 0.67
N LEU A 145 7.32 -3.41 -0.62
CA LEU A 145 8.19 -4.41 -1.22
C LEU A 145 9.67 -4.15 -0.91
N LEU A 146 10.12 -2.92 -1.09
CA LEU A 146 11.52 -2.57 -0.96
C LEU A 146 12.00 -2.64 0.51
N VAL A 147 11.22 -2.18 1.49
CA VAL A 147 11.61 -2.31 2.91
C VAL A 147 11.63 -3.76 3.37
N LEU A 148 10.66 -4.58 2.93
CA LEU A 148 10.67 -6.02 3.20
C LEU A 148 11.92 -6.69 2.63
N SER A 149 12.29 -6.35 1.38
CA SER A 149 13.45 -6.96 0.70
C SER A 149 14.80 -6.53 1.29
N GLN A 150 14.85 -5.40 1.99
CA GLN A 150 16.06 -4.86 2.63
C GLN A 150 16.09 -5.06 4.16
N ASP A 151 15.18 -5.87 4.71
CA ASP A 151 15.10 -6.16 6.15
C ASP A 151 14.91 -4.88 7.01
N ILE A 152 14.25 -3.86 6.48
CA ILE A 152 13.92 -2.61 7.19
C ILE A 152 12.59 -2.80 7.91
N LYS A 153 12.62 -2.78 9.23
CA LYS A 153 11.48 -3.09 10.13
C LYS A 153 10.93 -1.84 10.82
N GLY A 154 9.72 -1.94 11.35
CA GLY A 154 9.13 -0.93 12.23
C GLY A 154 8.78 0.39 11.52
N VAL A 155 8.53 0.35 10.20
CA VAL A 155 8.17 1.54 9.42
C VAL A 155 6.90 1.29 8.60
N ASN A 156 5.78 1.88 9.00
CA ASN A 156 4.49 1.73 8.33
C ASN A 156 4.12 2.92 7.41
N SER A 157 4.67 4.10 7.65
CA SER A 157 4.45 5.25 6.77
C SER A 157 5.22 5.11 5.46
N THR A 158 4.55 5.20 4.31
CA THR A 158 5.18 5.16 2.98
C THR A 158 6.26 6.23 2.81
N TYR A 159 6.01 7.45 3.29
CA TYR A 159 7.02 8.52 3.32
C TYR A 159 8.28 8.09 4.08
N MET A 160 8.10 7.58 5.29
CA MET A 160 9.23 7.14 6.13
C MET A 160 9.93 5.91 5.57
N ARG A 161 9.21 5.00 4.91
CA ARG A 161 9.82 3.87 4.19
C ARG A 161 10.82 4.34 3.14
N PHE A 162 10.43 5.28 2.30
CA PHE A 162 11.34 5.84 1.32
C PHE A 162 12.50 6.62 1.94
N LYS A 163 12.29 7.33 3.03
CA LYS A 163 13.39 7.98 3.79
C LYS A 163 14.40 6.95 4.33
N GLN A 164 13.94 5.85 4.89
CA GLN A 164 14.78 4.77 5.38
C GLN A 164 15.52 4.05 4.23
N LEU A 165 14.84 3.80 3.12
CA LEU A 165 15.43 3.23 1.91
C LEU A 165 16.55 4.13 1.35
N ALA A 166 16.36 5.45 1.38
CA ALA A 166 17.37 6.42 0.94
C ALA A 166 18.66 6.37 1.79
N VAL A 167 18.52 6.05 3.06
CA VAL A 167 19.68 5.85 3.97
C VAL A 167 20.33 4.49 3.71
N ALA A 168 19.54 3.43 3.53
CA ALA A 168 20.02 2.06 3.39
C ALA A 168 20.66 1.78 2.02
N ASP A 169 20.21 2.45 0.96
CA ASP A 169 20.69 2.24 -0.42
C ASP A 169 21.14 3.58 -1.02
N SER A 170 22.40 3.93 -0.77
CA SER A 170 22.99 5.19 -1.21
C SER A 170 23.01 5.39 -2.74
N ARG A 171 23.00 4.31 -3.53
CA ARG A 171 22.97 4.37 -5.00
C ARG A 171 21.67 4.89 -5.55
N ASN A 172 20.57 4.60 -4.85
CA ASN A 172 19.20 4.99 -5.22
C ASN A 172 18.62 6.04 -4.27
N SER A 173 19.46 6.67 -3.43
CA SER A 173 19.03 7.60 -2.38
C SER A 173 18.20 8.75 -2.93
N GLU A 174 18.63 9.38 -4.02
CA GLU A 174 17.91 10.49 -4.66
C GLU A 174 16.52 10.04 -5.17
N LEU A 175 16.44 8.88 -5.82
CA LEU A 175 15.17 8.32 -6.28
C LEU A 175 14.21 8.11 -5.10
N PHE A 176 14.68 7.52 -4.01
CA PHE A 176 13.84 7.27 -2.84
C PHE A 176 13.39 8.57 -2.16
N LEU A 177 14.24 9.59 -2.08
CA LEU A 177 13.83 10.90 -1.59
C LEU A 177 12.75 11.54 -2.50
N ASN A 178 12.92 11.43 -3.81
CA ASN A 178 11.92 11.91 -4.76
C ASN A 178 10.59 11.13 -4.65
N CYS A 179 10.62 9.82 -4.38
CA CYS A 179 9.42 9.02 -4.08
C CYS A 179 8.72 9.49 -2.80
N ALA A 180 9.48 9.82 -1.75
CA ALA A 180 8.93 10.34 -0.49
C ALA A 180 8.20 11.66 -0.72
N GLU A 181 8.83 12.61 -1.41
CA GLU A 181 8.24 13.92 -1.71
C GLU A 181 7.03 13.80 -2.67
N ALA A 182 7.10 12.92 -3.67
CA ALA A 182 5.98 12.64 -4.54
C ALA A 182 4.78 12.08 -3.76
N PHE A 183 5.01 11.17 -2.81
CA PHE A 183 3.94 10.62 -1.97
C PHE A 183 3.25 11.70 -1.14
N LEU A 184 3.99 12.63 -0.52
CA LEU A 184 3.42 13.75 0.22
C LEU A 184 2.60 14.67 -0.68
N THR A 185 3.17 15.04 -1.83
CA THR A 185 2.51 15.92 -2.79
C THR A 185 1.20 15.30 -3.32
N LEU A 186 1.22 14.01 -3.67
CA LEU A 186 0.02 13.29 -4.13
C LEU A 186 -1.03 13.17 -3.02
N SER A 187 -0.59 12.96 -1.77
CA SER A 187 -1.49 12.93 -0.61
C SER A 187 -2.13 14.29 -0.35
N GLU A 188 -1.38 15.38 -0.55
CA GLU A 188 -1.90 16.75 -0.48
C GLU A 188 -2.99 16.98 -1.53
N PHE A 189 -2.74 16.65 -2.81
CA PHE A 189 -3.74 16.73 -3.88
C PHE A 189 -5.02 15.98 -3.52
N ARG A 190 -4.86 14.73 -3.06
CA ARG A 190 -6.00 13.90 -2.66
C ARG A 190 -6.79 14.52 -1.51
N THR A 191 -6.10 15.06 -0.50
CA THR A 191 -6.74 15.67 0.67
C THR A 191 -7.50 16.94 0.28
N VAL A 192 -6.87 17.81 -0.51
CA VAL A 192 -7.50 19.05 -0.98
C VAL A 192 -8.75 18.74 -1.82
N GLU A 193 -8.66 17.78 -2.73
CA GLU A 193 -9.80 17.35 -3.56
C GLU A 193 -10.94 16.80 -2.71
N GLY A 194 -10.59 15.98 -1.70
CA GLY A 194 -11.56 15.42 -0.76
C GLY A 194 -12.31 16.48 0.04
N LEU A 195 -11.57 17.45 0.58
CA LEU A 195 -12.14 18.57 1.33
C LEU A 195 -13.01 19.49 0.46
N LYS A 196 -12.59 19.72 -0.79
CA LYS A 196 -13.31 20.56 -1.73
C LYS A 196 -14.66 19.97 -2.14
N ASN A 197 -14.71 18.66 -2.35
CA ASN A 197 -15.86 17.95 -2.92
C ASN A 197 -16.61 17.06 -1.91
N ASP A 198 -16.31 17.17 -0.61
CA ASP A 198 -16.87 16.31 0.46
C ASP A 198 -16.81 14.83 0.10
N SER A 199 -15.62 14.38 -0.33
CA SER A 199 -15.36 13.05 -0.85
C SER A 199 -14.08 12.43 -0.28
N ASN A 200 -13.73 11.23 -0.73
CA ASN A 200 -12.45 10.61 -0.37
C ASN A 200 -11.25 11.13 -1.18
N GLY A 201 -11.47 12.09 -2.09
CA GLY A 201 -10.44 12.75 -2.91
C GLY A 201 -9.75 11.82 -3.91
N GLN A 202 -10.32 10.67 -4.23
CA GLN A 202 -9.70 9.69 -5.12
C GLN A 202 -9.65 10.16 -6.58
N PHE A 203 -10.69 10.85 -7.04
CA PHE A 203 -10.86 11.24 -8.43
C PHE A 203 -10.69 12.74 -8.59
N ILE A 204 -9.66 13.15 -9.31
CA ILE A 204 -9.31 14.57 -9.52
C ILE A 204 -9.83 15.02 -10.88
N ASN A 205 -10.62 16.10 -10.88
CA ASN A 205 -10.98 16.80 -12.10
C ASN A 205 -9.80 17.62 -12.61
N LEU A 206 -9.16 17.14 -13.68
CA LEU A 206 -7.99 17.80 -14.23
C LEU A 206 -8.29 19.17 -14.83
N GLU A 207 -9.50 19.46 -15.27
CA GLU A 207 -9.86 20.76 -15.83
C GLU A 207 -9.85 21.87 -14.79
N GLU A 208 -10.13 21.53 -13.54
CA GLU A 208 -10.13 22.45 -12.40
C GLU A 208 -8.74 22.77 -11.85
N LEU A 209 -7.73 21.99 -12.25
CA LEU A 209 -6.35 22.26 -11.85
C LEU A 209 -5.72 23.41 -12.63
N SER A 210 -4.99 24.27 -11.93
CA SER A 210 -4.15 25.28 -12.56
C SER A 210 -3.06 24.63 -13.42
N LYS A 211 -2.48 25.41 -14.35
CA LYS A 211 -1.32 24.93 -15.14
C LYS A 211 -0.15 24.49 -14.25
N THR A 212 0.08 25.22 -13.18
CA THR A 212 1.14 24.93 -12.19
C THR A 212 0.88 23.61 -11.48
N ASP A 213 -0.37 23.38 -11.04
CA ASP A 213 -0.74 22.14 -10.35
C ASP A 213 -0.65 20.91 -11.27
N LYS A 214 -1.06 21.07 -12.54
CA LYS A 214 -0.86 20.01 -13.55
C LYS A 214 0.61 19.64 -13.75
N VAL A 215 1.52 20.63 -13.72
CA VAL A 215 2.98 20.37 -13.80
C VAL A 215 3.46 19.72 -12.51
N LYS A 216 3.06 20.23 -11.32
CA LYS A 216 3.41 19.66 -10.02
C LYS A 216 2.98 18.18 -9.95
N LEU A 217 1.75 17.88 -10.35
CA LEU A 217 1.21 16.52 -10.38
C LEU A 217 2.00 15.62 -11.35
N LYS A 218 2.29 16.08 -12.57
CA LYS A 218 3.09 15.32 -13.54
C LYS A 218 4.51 15.00 -13.06
N ASN A 219 5.13 15.93 -12.33
CA ASN A 219 6.46 15.72 -11.78
C ASN A 219 6.50 14.58 -10.75
N CYS A 220 5.40 14.35 -10.01
CA CYS A 220 5.28 13.23 -9.09
C CYS A 220 5.31 11.87 -9.81
N PHE A 221 5.02 11.80 -11.09
CA PHE A 221 4.96 10.54 -11.84
C PHE A 221 6.33 10.05 -12.31
N ILE A 222 7.33 10.93 -12.34
CA ILE A 222 8.69 10.57 -12.70
C ILE A 222 9.26 9.53 -11.72
N PRO A 223 9.32 9.80 -10.40
CA PRO A 223 9.84 8.82 -9.45
C PRO A 223 8.99 7.54 -9.36
N ILE A 224 7.68 7.61 -9.66
CA ILE A 224 6.84 6.39 -9.74
C ILE A 224 7.36 5.47 -10.84
N LYS A 225 7.57 5.99 -12.04
CA LYS A 225 8.10 5.22 -13.15
C LYS A 225 9.49 4.66 -12.84
N GLU A 226 10.37 5.49 -12.29
CA GLU A 226 11.74 5.10 -11.97
C GLU A 226 11.80 4.01 -10.90
N VAL A 227 10.97 4.08 -9.85
CA VAL A 227 10.93 3.05 -8.82
C VAL A 227 10.32 1.74 -9.34
N GLN A 228 9.36 1.80 -10.25
CA GLN A 228 8.83 0.61 -10.93
C GLN A 228 9.91 -0.06 -11.80
N GLU A 229 10.70 0.71 -12.55
CA GLU A 229 11.84 0.17 -13.31
C GLU A 229 12.92 -0.40 -12.37
N LEU A 230 13.20 0.24 -11.25
CA LEU A 230 14.10 -0.29 -10.22
C LEU A 230 13.62 -1.66 -9.72
N ILE A 231 12.32 -1.79 -9.38
CA ILE A 231 11.72 -3.05 -8.93
C ILE A 231 11.86 -4.13 -10.00
N LYS A 232 11.48 -3.82 -11.24
CA LYS A 232 11.59 -4.74 -12.37
C LYS A 232 13.02 -5.29 -12.53
N ASN A 233 14.00 -4.40 -12.47
CA ASN A 233 15.39 -4.79 -12.63
C ASN A 233 15.95 -5.55 -11.42
N ARG A 234 15.62 -5.10 -10.18
CA ARG A 234 16.11 -5.69 -8.94
C ARG A 234 15.62 -7.12 -8.75
N PHE A 235 14.35 -7.37 -9.03
CA PHE A 235 13.72 -8.69 -8.89
C PHE A 235 13.74 -9.50 -10.19
N LYS A 236 14.32 -8.97 -11.28
CA LYS A 236 14.41 -9.62 -12.61
C LYS A 236 13.03 -10.07 -13.12
N LEU A 237 12.02 -9.21 -12.93
CA LEU A 237 10.66 -9.50 -13.33
C LEU A 237 10.51 -9.37 -14.84
N THR A 238 10.01 -10.41 -15.48
CA THR A 238 9.57 -10.36 -16.88
C THR A 238 8.07 -10.06 -16.89
N TYR A 239 7.64 -9.14 -17.77
CA TYR A 239 6.21 -8.99 -18.00
C TYR A 239 5.66 -10.32 -18.51
N PHE A 240 4.80 -10.96 -17.73
CA PHE A 240 3.87 -11.90 -18.30
C PHE A 240 2.82 -11.06 -19.05
N SER A 241 2.98 -10.99 -20.35
CA SER A 241 2.01 -10.42 -21.30
C SER A 241 0.76 -11.29 -21.38
#